data_ddf6794b6ccd2ee035fc03d5b2ff1e50
#
_entry.id   ddf6794b6ccd2ee035fc03d5b2ff1e50
#
_cell.length_a   1.000
_cell.length_b   1.000
_cell.length_c   1.000
_cell.angle_alpha   90.00
_cell.angle_beta   90.00
_cell.angle_gamma   90.00
#
_symmetry.space_group_name_H-M   'P 1'
#
loop_
_entity.id
_entity.type
_entity.pdbx_description
1 polymer ?
#
loop_
_entity_poly.entity_id
_entity_poly.type
_entity_poly.pdbx_seq_one_letter_code
_entity_poly.pdbx_strand_id
1 'polypeptide(L)'
;MARRNVPFLPNHYYHIYNRGAHKANLFLSDKDYLLLLQQIKCHLKEFAITVIAYCLMSNHFHFILRQNGQAKISDFMQAVFHSYSMSFNQFHRHSGTLFEGPFRAILIDRNEYLLHLCRYIHRNPLEAGMVLKPEQWRYSNYAEFIGKRRGTLVDYQFVAMNFGSPEAYEEFVMNYIPPEKTQRELRHYLFWD
;
A
#
# COMPACT_ATOMS: atom_id res chain seq x y z
N MET A 1 -19.01 -14.42 6.35
CA MET A 1 -17.76 -13.69 6.00
C MET A 1 -17.24 -14.27 4.69
N ALA A 2 -17.04 -13.45 3.67
CA ALA A 2 -16.49 -13.92 2.40
C ALA A 2 -15.03 -14.38 2.62
N ARG A 3 -14.78 -15.66 2.38
CA ARG A 3 -13.44 -16.27 2.52
C ARG A 3 -12.59 -15.75 1.36
N ARG A 4 -11.39 -15.23 1.65
CA ARG A 4 -10.42 -14.85 0.60
C ARG A 4 -10.09 -16.08 -0.24
N ASN A 5 -10.32 -16.02 -1.56
CA ASN A 5 -10.00 -17.09 -2.50
C ASN A 5 -8.64 -16.94 -3.19
N VAL A 6 -7.78 -16.03 -2.70
CA VAL A 6 -6.46 -15.77 -3.31
C VAL A 6 -5.42 -16.61 -2.59
N PRO A 7 -4.74 -17.54 -3.30
CA PRO A 7 -3.62 -18.28 -2.75
C PRO A 7 -2.42 -17.35 -2.57
N PHE A 8 -1.75 -17.41 -1.40
CA PHE A 8 -0.50 -16.69 -1.18
C PHE A 8 0.68 -17.60 -1.51
N LEU A 9 1.40 -17.28 -2.58
CA LEU A 9 2.49 -18.07 -3.16
C LEU A 9 3.82 -17.35 -3.03
N PRO A 10 4.93 -18.05 -2.78
CA PRO A 10 6.27 -17.48 -2.79
C PRO A 10 6.60 -16.81 -4.14
N ASN A 11 7.38 -15.73 -4.08
CA ASN A 11 7.84 -14.93 -5.22
C ASN A 11 6.74 -14.27 -6.06
N HIS A 12 5.54 -14.11 -5.49
CA HIS A 12 4.43 -13.44 -6.14
C HIS A 12 4.13 -12.08 -5.50
N TYR A 13 3.56 -11.19 -6.29
CA TYR A 13 3.15 -9.85 -5.89
C TYR A 13 1.66 -9.81 -5.61
N TYR A 14 1.29 -9.03 -4.59
CA TYR A 14 -0.10 -8.88 -4.18
C TYR A 14 -0.43 -7.42 -3.91
N HIS A 15 -1.55 -6.98 -4.45
CA HIS A 15 -2.18 -5.74 -4.02
C HIS A 15 -2.99 -6.01 -2.76
N ILE A 16 -2.61 -5.38 -1.67
CA ILE A 16 -3.24 -5.50 -0.36
C ILE A 16 -3.84 -4.14 0.01
N TYR A 17 -5.11 -4.15 0.38
CA TYR A 17 -5.79 -2.92 0.75
C TYR A 17 -6.91 -3.16 1.77
N ASN A 18 -7.25 -2.14 2.53
CA ASN A 18 -8.38 -2.12 3.45
C ASN A 18 -8.76 -0.67 3.77
N ARG A 19 -9.91 -0.48 4.40
CA ARG A 19 -10.36 0.82 4.88
C ARG A 19 -10.90 0.74 6.31
N GLY A 20 -11.09 1.89 6.91
CA GLY A 20 -11.72 2.02 8.22
C GLY A 20 -13.17 1.58 8.21
N ALA A 21 -13.62 1.02 9.32
CA ALA A 21 -15.01 0.68 9.55
C ALA A 21 -15.88 1.92 9.35
N HIS A 22 -16.99 1.78 8.63
CA HIS A 22 -17.89 2.90 8.28
C HIS A 22 -17.18 4.07 7.56
N LYS A 23 -16.10 3.79 6.82
CA LYS A 23 -15.24 4.79 6.14
C LYS A 23 -14.56 5.76 7.12
N ALA A 24 -14.49 5.43 8.41
CA ALA A 24 -13.81 6.23 9.42
C ALA A 24 -12.29 6.30 9.19
N ASN A 25 -11.66 7.35 9.72
CA ASN A 25 -10.22 7.52 9.61
C ASN A 25 -9.47 6.41 10.36
N LEU A 26 -8.49 5.83 9.69
CA LEU A 26 -7.52 4.89 10.24
C LEU A 26 -6.35 5.60 10.92
N PHE A 27 -6.12 6.86 10.55
CA PHE A 27 -5.01 7.67 11.03
C PHE A 27 -5.57 9.03 11.44
N LEU A 28 -5.47 9.38 12.72
CA LEU A 28 -5.95 10.62 13.30
C LEU A 28 -4.82 11.63 13.51
N SER A 29 -3.56 11.15 13.48
CA SER A 29 -2.37 11.95 13.69
C SER A 29 -1.16 11.35 12.94
N ASP A 30 -0.08 12.13 12.79
CA ASP A 30 1.20 11.67 12.26
C ASP A 30 1.72 10.43 12.99
N LYS A 31 1.48 10.34 14.30
CA LYS A 31 1.91 9.22 15.13
C LYS A 31 1.29 7.89 14.67
N ASP A 32 0.05 7.91 14.22
CA ASP A 32 -0.66 6.70 13.78
C ASP A 32 -0.03 6.15 12.49
N TYR A 33 0.28 7.03 11.52
CA TYR A 33 0.99 6.64 10.30
C TYR A 33 2.35 6.03 10.61
N LEU A 34 3.13 6.71 11.47
CA LEU A 34 4.47 6.24 11.84
C LEU A 34 4.41 4.93 12.61
N LEU A 35 3.42 4.76 13.48
CA LEU A 35 3.21 3.51 14.20
C LEU A 35 2.95 2.35 13.24
N LEU A 36 2.04 2.50 12.26
CA LEU A 36 1.79 1.43 11.30
C LEU A 36 3.04 1.10 10.48
N LEU A 37 3.76 2.13 9.99
CA LEU A 37 5.01 1.91 9.25
C LEU A 37 6.08 1.22 10.10
N GLN A 38 6.14 1.49 11.39
CA GLN A 38 7.04 0.82 12.32
C GLN A 38 6.64 -0.65 12.51
N GLN A 39 5.35 -0.95 12.72
CA GLN A 39 4.86 -2.33 12.81
C GLN A 39 5.21 -3.13 11.54
N ILE A 40 5.00 -2.54 10.37
CA ILE A 40 5.41 -3.16 9.10
C ILE A 40 6.90 -3.50 9.13
N LYS A 41 7.78 -2.54 9.42
CA LYS A 41 9.24 -2.74 9.46
C LYS A 41 9.67 -3.88 10.39
N CYS A 42 9.06 -3.94 11.58
CA CYS A 42 9.41 -4.95 12.57
C CYS A 42 9.18 -6.38 12.08
N HIS A 43 8.16 -6.60 11.24
CA HIS A 43 7.76 -7.94 10.81
C HIS A 43 8.27 -8.33 9.41
N LEU A 44 8.81 -7.40 8.60
CA LEU A 44 9.25 -7.71 7.22
C LEU A 44 10.21 -8.88 7.13
N LYS A 45 11.22 -8.91 8.01
CA LYS A 45 12.26 -9.93 7.97
C LYS A 45 11.73 -11.29 8.43
N GLU A 46 10.94 -11.31 9.49
CA GLU A 46 10.34 -12.51 10.05
C GLU A 46 9.48 -13.26 9.03
N PHE A 47 8.65 -12.51 8.31
CA PHE A 47 7.73 -13.08 7.31
C PHE A 47 8.30 -13.13 5.89
N ALA A 48 9.57 -12.73 5.69
CA ALA A 48 10.20 -12.65 4.37
C ALA A 48 9.35 -11.89 3.34
N ILE A 49 8.84 -10.71 3.72
CA ILE A 49 8.01 -9.84 2.87
C ILE A 49 8.85 -8.65 2.38
N THR A 50 8.67 -8.27 1.13
CA THR A 50 9.18 -7.01 0.57
C THR A 50 8.02 -6.07 0.28
N VAL A 51 8.14 -4.83 0.74
CA VAL A 51 7.24 -3.74 0.34
C VAL A 51 7.74 -3.16 -0.97
N ILE A 52 6.90 -3.20 -2.00
CA ILE A 52 7.20 -2.58 -3.30
C ILE A 52 6.69 -1.15 -3.31
N ALA A 53 5.38 -0.94 -3.22
CA ALA A 53 4.77 0.37 -3.18
C ALA A 53 3.75 0.45 -2.05
N TYR A 54 3.59 1.64 -1.46
CA TYR A 54 2.52 1.87 -0.51
C TYR A 54 2.02 3.32 -0.53
N CYS A 55 0.77 3.47 -0.11
CA CYS A 55 0.18 4.75 0.25
C CYS A 55 -0.82 4.54 1.40
N LEU A 56 -0.62 5.30 2.48
CA LEU A 56 -1.54 5.36 3.62
C LEU A 56 -2.37 6.63 3.49
N MET A 57 -3.65 6.49 3.13
CA MET A 57 -4.62 7.57 3.09
C MET A 57 -5.28 7.72 4.46
N SER A 58 -5.99 8.81 4.73
CA SER A 58 -6.59 9.05 6.05
C SER A 58 -7.49 7.90 6.54
N ASN A 59 -8.29 7.31 5.65
CA ASN A 59 -9.29 6.29 6.00
C ASN A 59 -9.10 4.94 5.31
N HIS A 60 -8.07 4.77 4.50
CA HIS A 60 -7.72 3.50 3.82
C HIS A 60 -6.23 3.44 3.51
N PHE A 61 -5.77 2.27 3.06
CA PHE A 61 -4.39 2.08 2.62
C PHE A 61 -4.31 1.14 1.44
N HIS A 62 -3.22 1.27 0.69
CA HIS A 62 -2.80 0.36 -0.36
C HIS A 62 -1.35 -0.04 -0.18
N PHE A 63 -1.06 -1.33 -0.37
CA PHE A 63 0.28 -1.90 -0.45
C PHE A 63 0.42 -2.78 -1.68
N ILE A 64 1.58 -2.76 -2.32
CA ILE A 64 2.06 -3.85 -3.15
C ILE A 64 3.12 -4.57 -2.33
N LEU A 65 2.85 -5.83 -2.00
CA LEU A 65 3.76 -6.69 -1.24
C LEU A 65 4.23 -7.84 -2.11
N ARG A 66 5.52 -8.21 -2.00
CA ARG A 66 6.06 -9.45 -2.54
C ARG A 66 6.29 -10.42 -1.40
N GLN A 67 5.73 -11.63 -1.53
CA GLN A 67 6.03 -12.75 -0.63
C GLN A 67 7.28 -13.45 -1.13
N ASN A 68 8.39 -13.42 -0.37
CA ASN A 68 9.65 -14.02 -0.81
C ASN A 68 9.82 -15.47 -0.31
N GLY A 69 9.14 -15.81 0.79
CA GLY A 69 9.26 -17.12 1.45
C GLY A 69 7.93 -17.87 1.57
N GLN A 70 7.92 -18.89 2.41
CA GLN A 70 6.74 -19.72 2.66
C GLN A 70 5.75 -19.07 3.64
N ALA A 71 6.21 -18.13 4.48
CA ALA A 71 5.34 -17.38 5.38
C ALA A 71 4.34 -16.55 4.56
N LYS A 72 3.06 -16.68 4.90
CA LYS A 72 1.99 -16.08 4.11
C LYS A 72 1.82 -14.60 4.43
N ILE A 73 1.54 -13.80 3.41
CA ILE A 73 1.15 -12.38 3.58
C ILE A 73 -0.01 -12.26 4.58
N SER A 74 -0.94 -13.24 4.64
CA SER A 74 -2.04 -13.20 5.62
C SER A 74 -1.55 -13.15 7.06
N ASP A 75 -0.50 -13.87 7.39
CA ASP A 75 0.03 -13.98 8.74
C ASP A 75 0.80 -12.69 9.10
N PHE A 76 1.58 -12.18 8.14
CA PHE A 76 2.21 -10.86 8.24
C PHE A 76 1.18 -9.74 8.50
N MET A 77 0.13 -9.67 7.68
CA MET A 77 -0.92 -8.65 7.82
C MET A 77 -1.68 -8.79 9.14
N GLN A 78 -1.91 -10.03 9.60
CA GLN A 78 -2.53 -10.28 10.90
C GLN A 78 -1.66 -9.74 12.04
N ALA A 79 -0.36 -10.04 12.04
CA ALA A 79 0.56 -9.55 13.06
C ALA A 79 0.63 -8.01 13.09
N VAL A 80 0.81 -7.37 11.91
CA VAL A 80 0.90 -5.92 11.76
C VAL A 80 -0.39 -5.23 12.22
N PHE A 81 -1.55 -5.67 11.73
CA PHE A 81 -2.81 -4.97 12.03
C PHE A 81 -3.37 -5.28 13.41
N HIS A 82 -3.07 -6.45 13.97
CA HIS A 82 -3.40 -6.72 15.38
C HIS A 82 -2.65 -5.73 16.28
N SER A 83 -1.33 -5.62 16.13
CA SER A 83 -0.49 -4.71 16.91
C SER A 83 -0.90 -3.25 16.72
N TYR A 84 -1.18 -2.85 15.47
CA TYR A 84 -1.62 -1.50 15.16
C TYR A 84 -2.97 -1.18 15.82
N SER A 85 -3.98 -2.04 15.66
CA SER A 85 -5.33 -1.82 16.20
C SER A 85 -5.32 -1.76 17.72
N MET A 86 -4.55 -2.61 18.39
CA MET A 86 -4.41 -2.56 19.86
C MET A 86 -3.85 -1.21 20.31
N SER A 87 -2.76 -0.77 19.70
CA SER A 87 -2.10 0.50 20.03
C SER A 87 -3.00 1.70 19.72
N PHE A 88 -3.67 1.69 18.56
CA PHE A 88 -4.61 2.74 18.17
C PHE A 88 -5.77 2.84 19.17
N ASN A 89 -6.42 1.72 19.48
CA ASN A 89 -7.55 1.67 20.42
C ASN A 89 -7.15 2.16 21.81
N GLN A 90 -5.98 1.74 22.30
CA GLN A 90 -5.46 2.20 23.57
C GLN A 90 -5.17 3.71 23.59
N PHE A 91 -4.48 4.20 22.56
CA PHE A 91 -4.05 5.60 22.49
C PHE A 91 -5.23 6.56 22.31
N HIS A 92 -6.18 6.21 21.45
CA HIS A 92 -7.35 7.05 21.15
C HIS A 92 -8.58 6.73 21.99
N ARG A 93 -8.49 5.81 22.97
CA ARG A 93 -9.63 5.32 23.78
C ARG A 93 -10.80 4.86 22.89
N HIS A 94 -10.44 4.29 21.74
CA HIS A 94 -11.40 3.79 20.77
C HIS A 94 -11.86 2.38 21.16
N SER A 95 -13.13 2.07 20.98
CA SER A 95 -13.71 0.74 21.18
C SER A 95 -14.31 0.22 19.89
N GLY A 96 -14.22 -1.08 19.66
CA GLY A 96 -14.75 -1.74 18.47
C GLY A 96 -13.70 -2.00 17.38
N THR A 97 -14.19 -2.38 16.20
CA THR A 97 -13.35 -2.72 15.05
C THR A 97 -12.84 -1.48 14.35
N LEU A 98 -11.53 -1.40 14.15
CA LEU A 98 -10.90 -0.29 13.41
C LEU A 98 -11.10 -0.44 11.89
N PHE A 99 -11.02 -1.67 11.38
CA PHE A 99 -11.14 -1.95 9.95
C PHE A 99 -12.53 -2.46 9.57
N GLU A 100 -12.97 -2.22 8.32
CA GLU A 100 -14.28 -2.64 7.80
C GLU A 100 -14.44 -4.16 7.74
N GLY A 101 -13.36 -4.90 7.88
CA GLY A 101 -13.31 -6.35 7.87
C GLY A 101 -11.93 -6.87 7.53
N PRO A 102 -11.80 -8.12 7.07
CA PRO A 102 -10.53 -8.64 6.60
C PRO A 102 -9.99 -7.81 5.43
N PHE A 103 -8.68 -7.58 5.39
CA PHE A 103 -8.06 -6.90 4.25
C PHE A 103 -8.35 -7.65 2.93
N ARG A 104 -8.39 -6.93 1.83
CA ARG A 104 -8.52 -7.50 0.50
C ARG A 104 -7.15 -7.75 -0.10
N ALA A 105 -7.04 -8.82 -0.89
CA ALA A 105 -5.81 -9.19 -1.57
C ALA A 105 -6.12 -9.59 -3.01
N ILE A 106 -5.29 -9.14 -3.94
CA ILE A 106 -5.36 -9.47 -5.37
C ILE A 106 -3.98 -9.92 -5.81
N LEU A 107 -3.90 -11.10 -6.41
CA LEU A 107 -2.67 -11.58 -7.04
C LEU A 107 -2.36 -10.72 -8.27
N ILE A 108 -1.13 -10.26 -8.37
CA ILE A 108 -0.62 -9.52 -9.52
C ILE A 108 0.18 -10.49 -10.39
N ASP A 109 -0.38 -10.89 -11.50
CA ASP A 109 0.16 -11.90 -12.41
C ASP A 109 0.80 -11.34 -13.68
N ARG A 110 0.69 -10.00 -13.90
CA ARG A 110 1.24 -9.30 -15.08
C ARG A 110 2.11 -8.13 -14.66
N ASN A 111 3.33 -8.05 -15.22
CA ASN A 111 4.26 -6.97 -14.90
C ASN A 111 3.71 -5.58 -15.29
N GLU A 112 3.08 -5.46 -16.45
CA GLU A 112 2.45 -4.21 -16.87
C GLU A 112 1.45 -3.70 -15.82
N TYR A 113 0.59 -4.60 -15.32
CA TYR A 113 -0.36 -4.27 -14.28
C TYR A 113 0.33 -3.85 -12.96
N LEU A 114 1.42 -4.52 -12.59
CA LEU A 114 2.23 -4.17 -11.42
C LEU A 114 2.74 -2.73 -11.49
N LEU A 115 3.30 -2.32 -12.63
CA LEU A 115 3.83 -0.97 -12.82
C LEU A 115 2.71 0.09 -12.80
N HIS A 116 1.60 -0.18 -13.48
CA HIS A 116 0.44 0.71 -13.44
C HIS A 116 -0.15 0.86 -12.04
N LEU A 117 -0.14 -0.22 -11.25
CA LEU A 117 -0.61 -0.20 -9.88
C LEU A 117 0.32 0.61 -8.96
N CYS A 118 1.65 0.53 -9.14
CA CYS A 118 2.58 1.42 -8.43
C CYS A 118 2.22 2.89 -8.66
N ARG A 119 2.02 3.29 -9.92
CA ARG A 119 1.60 4.64 -10.29
C ARG A 119 0.27 5.02 -9.63
N TYR A 120 -0.73 4.15 -9.74
CA TYR A 120 -2.03 4.38 -9.13
C TYR A 120 -1.91 4.65 -7.62
N ILE A 121 -1.20 3.78 -6.90
CA ILE A 121 -1.00 3.91 -5.45
C ILE A 121 -0.33 5.24 -5.10
N HIS A 122 0.68 5.64 -5.86
CA HIS A 122 1.41 6.88 -5.60
C HIS A 122 0.64 8.15 -5.99
N ARG A 123 -0.32 8.06 -6.94
CA ARG A 123 -1.19 9.17 -7.32
C ARG A 123 -2.41 9.33 -6.41
N ASN A 124 -2.74 8.34 -5.58
CA ASN A 124 -3.94 8.35 -4.74
C ASN A 124 -4.17 9.67 -3.98
N PRO A 125 -3.16 10.26 -3.27
CA PRO A 125 -3.35 11.51 -2.56
C PRO A 125 -3.61 12.71 -3.48
N LEU A 126 -3.02 12.72 -4.68
CA LEU A 126 -3.26 13.74 -5.70
C LEU A 126 -4.67 13.63 -6.27
N GLU A 127 -5.09 12.42 -6.64
CA GLU A 127 -6.45 12.16 -7.17
C GLU A 127 -7.56 12.45 -6.12
N ALA A 128 -7.23 12.28 -4.84
CA ALA A 128 -8.11 12.64 -3.73
C ALA A 128 -8.09 14.14 -3.38
N GLY A 129 -7.31 14.96 -4.09
CA GLY A 129 -7.18 16.39 -3.82
C GLY A 129 -6.51 16.76 -2.49
N MET A 130 -5.81 15.82 -1.85
CA MET A 130 -5.15 16.04 -0.56
C MET A 130 -3.82 16.78 -0.70
N VAL A 131 -3.19 16.69 -1.88
CA VAL A 131 -1.92 17.35 -2.21
C VAL A 131 -1.96 17.82 -3.67
N LEU A 132 -1.09 18.77 -4.02
CA LEU A 132 -0.94 19.27 -5.40
C LEU A 132 0.08 18.46 -6.20
N LYS A 133 0.99 17.75 -5.52
CA LYS A 133 1.99 16.87 -6.11
C LYS A 133 2.16 15.62 -5.24
N PRO A 134 2.36 14.42 -5.82
CA PRO A 134 2.46 13.18 -5.04
C PRO A 134 3.57 13.19 -3.99
N GLU A 135 4.70 13.85 -4.24
CA GLU A 135 5.82 13.93 -3.30
C GLU A 135 5.51 14.72 -2.01
N GLN A 136 4.46 15.52 -2.00
CA GLN A 136 4.00 16.23 -0.81
C GLN A 136 3.32 15.30 0.19
N TRP A 137 2.88 14.09 -0.25
CA TRP A 137 2.28 13.11 0.63
C TRP A 137 3.34 12.23 1.26
N ARG A 138 3.70 12.56 2.49
CA ARG A 138 4.80 11.91 3.22
C ARG A 138 4.54 10.44 3.62
N TYR A 139 3.30 9.97 3.56
CA TYR A 139 2.88 8.62 3.95
C TYR A 139 2.72 7.67 2.77
N SER A 140 3.52 7.86 1.74
CA SER A 140 3.78 6.94 0.64
C SER A 140 5.28 6.79 0.42
N ASN A 141 5.72 5.76 -0.33
CA ASN A 141 7.11 5.65 -0.75
C ASN A 141 7.38 6.23 -2.15
N TYR A 142 6.52 7.11 -2.63
CA TYR A 142 6.74 7.81 -3.90
C TYR A 142 8.04 8.63 -3.91
N ALA A 143 8.31 9.37 -2.82
CA ALA A 143 9.50 10.20 -2.72
C ALA A 143 10.81 9.40 -2.76
N GLU A 144 10.79 8.14 -2.30
CA GLU A 144 11.91 7.21 -2.46
C GLU A 144 12.09 6.77 -3.92
N PHE A 145 11.00 6.51 -4.63
CA PHE A 145 11.03 6.10 -6.04
C PHE A 145 11.65 7.18 -6.93
N ILE A 146 11.38 8.45 -6.65
CA ILE A 146 11.92 9.59 -7.41
C ILE A 146 13.22 10.17 -6.80
N GLY A 147 13.86 9.44 -5.86
CA GLY A 147 15.14 9.81 -5.29
C GLY A 147 15.14 11.04 -4.36
N LYS A 148 13.97 11.61 -4.04
CA LYS A 148 13.84 12.81 -3.18
C LYS A 148 13.87 12.49 -1.68
N ARG A 149 13.78 11.21 -1.30
CA ARG A 149 13.87 10.73 0.09
C ARG A 149 14.59 9.40 0.12
N ARG A 150 15.34 9.13 1.20
CA ARG A 150 15.87 7.79 1.49
C ARG A 150 15.01 7.12 2.54
N GLY A 151 14.60 5.87 2.27
CA GLY A 151 13.74 5.09 3.15
C GLY A 151 14.17 3.62 3.19
N THR A 152 13.57 2.88 4.11
CA THR A 152 13.81 1.44 4.31
C THR A 152 12.62 0.57 3.90
N LEU A 153 11.49 1.21 3.50
CA LEU A 153 10.29 0.53 3.00
C LEU A 153 10.18 0.73 1.48
N VAL A 154 11.24 0.39 0.77
CA VAL A 154 11.34 0.48 -0.69
C VAL A 154 12.33 -0.56 -1.19
N ASP A 155 12.01 -1.19 -2.30
CA ASP A 155 12.92 -2.05 -3.06
C ASP A 155 13.56 -1.22 -4.18
N TYR A 156 14.74 -0.63 -3.91
CA TYR A 156 15.46 0.19 -4.90
C TYR A 156 15.87 -0.60 -6.14
N GLN A 157 16.15 -1.91 -5.99
CA GLN A 157 16.47 -2.76 -7.12
C GLN A 157 15.26 -2.92 -8.04
N PHE A 158 14.07 -3.13 -7.46
CA PHE A 158 12.82 -3.15 -8.21
C PHE A 158 12.61 -1.86 -9.01
N VAL A 159 12.84 -0.70 -8.39
CA VAL A 159 12.70 0.61 -9.05
C VAL A 159 13.66 0.72 -10.23
N ALA A 160 14.95 0.43 -10.01
CA ALA A 160 15.98 0.53 -11.05
C ALA A 160 15.71 -0.42 -12.22
N MET A 161 15.31 -1.67 -11.96
CA MET A 161 15.04 -2.68 -12.98
C MET A 161 13.81 -2.37 -13.85
N ASN A 162 12.77 -1.75 -13.27
CA ASN A 162 11.50 -1.56 -13.96
C ASN A 162 11.32 -0.16 -14.57
N PHE A 163 12.00 0.85 -14.04
CA PHE A 163 11.83 2.25 -14.47
C PHE A 163 13.13 2.89 -14.95
N GLY A 164 14.28 2.26 -14.70
CA GLY A 164 15.59 2.74 -15.13
C GLY A 164 16.13 3.89 -14.27
N SER A 165 15.40 4.99 -14.12
CA SER A 165 15.83 6.12 -13.31
C SER A 165 14.68 6.72 -12.47
N PRO A 166 14.99 7.48 -11.42
CA PRO A 166 13.99 8.24 -10.65
C PRO A 166 13.18 9.22 -11.51
N GLU A 167 13.84 9.90 -12.46
CA GLU A 167 13.21 10.87 -13.36
C GLU A 167 12.24 10.18 -14.32
N ALA A 168 12.61 9.01 -14.85
CA ALA A 168 11.73 8.21 -15.71
C ALA A 168 10.48 7.73 -14.93
N TYR A 169 10.64 7.40 -13.64
CA TYR A 169 9.48 7.08 -12.81
C TYR A 169 8.60 8.30 -12.55
N GLU A 170 9.18 9.46 -12.23
CA GLU A 170 8.44 10.71 -12.05
C GLU A 170 7.62 11.05 -13.29
N GLU A 171 8.24 10.98 -14.48
CA GLU A 171 7.57 11.18 -15.76
C GLU A 171 6.45 10.17 -16.00
N PHE A 172 6.71 8.87 -15.75
CA PHE A 172 5.73 7.81 -15.85
C PHE A 172 4.50 8.05 -14.96
N VAL A 173 4.69 8.60 -13.75
CA VAL A 173 3.59 8.91 -12.82
C VAL A 173 2.83 10.16 -13.26
N MET A 174 3.53 11.20 -13.73
CA MET A 174 2.92 12.50 -14.00
C MET A 174 2.24 12.59 -15.37
N ASN A 175 2.80 11.97 -16.40
CA ASN A 175 2.31 12.04 -17.79
C ASN A 175 1.21 11.00 -18.09
N TYR A 176 0.42 10.64 -17.11
CA TYR A 176 -0.58 9.59 -17.25
C TYR A 176 -1.93 10.09 -17.77
N ILE A 177 -2.28 9.64 -18.97
CA ILE A 177 -3.65 9.62 -19.47
C ILE A 177 -4.13 8.16 -19.36
N PRO A 178 -5.03 7.82 -18.42
CA PRO A 178 -5.45 6.43 -18.27
C PRO A 178 -6.23 5.97 -19.51
N PRO A 179 -5.82 4.89 -20.18
CA PRO A 179 -6.66 4.25 -21.18
C PRO A 179 -8.01 3.85 -20.54
N GLU A 180 -9.12 4.01 -21.24
CA GLU A 180 -10.46 3.67 -20.69
C GLU A 180 -10.54 2.24 -20.13
N LYS A 181 -9.86 1.29 -20.79
CA LYS A 181 -9.77 -0.11 -20.35
C LYS A 181 -9.05 -0.23 -19.00
N THR A 182 -7.93 0.46 -18.84
CA THR A 182 -7.15 0.49 -17.59
C THR A 182 -7.92 1.19 -16.47
N GLN A 183 -8.69 2.23 -16.80
CA GLN A 183 -9.59 2.87 -15.83
C GLN A 183 -10.65 1.90 -15.33
N ARG A 184 -11.27 1.09 -16.21
CA ARG A 184 -12.27 0.09 -15.82
C ARG A 184 -11.66 -1.04 -14.98
N GLU A 185 -10.49 -1.54 -15.36
CA GLU A 185 -9.76 -2.55 -14.60
C GLU A 185 -9.34 -2.01 -13.23
N LEU A 186 -8.82 -0.79 -13.16
CA LEU A 186 -8.45 -0.14 -11.91
C LEU A 186 -9.67 0.17 -11.05
N ARG A 187 -10.80 0.61 -11.61
CA ARG A 187 -12.04 0.86 -10.86
C ARG A 187 -12.53 -0.36 -10.08
N HIS A 188 -12.30 -1.57 -10.59
CA HIS A 188 -12.65 -2.81 -9.89
C HIS A 188 -11.82 -3.00 -8.59
N TYR A 189 -10.70 -2.30 -8.47
CA TYR A 189 -9.79 -2.31 -7.33
C TYR A 189 -9.86 -1.01 -6.49
N LEU A 190 -10.69 -0.08 -6.92
CA LEU A 190 -10.91 1.19 -6.26
C LEU A 190 -12.09 1.05 -5.29
N PHE A 191 -11.90 1.46 -4.05
CA PHE A 191 -12.97 1.59 -3.07
C PHE A 191 -13.93 2.76 -3.35
N TRP A 192 -13.97 3.26 -4.58
CA TRP A 192 -14.81 4.40 -4.95
C TRP A 192 -16.14 3.89 -5.51
N ASP A 193 -17.06 3.57 -4.60
CA ASP A 193 -18.52 3.64 -4.76
C ASP A 193 -19.12 4.19 -3.47
#